data_9f92396ee566883016c667add1888749
#
_entry.id   9f92396ee566883016c667add1888749
#
_cell.length_a   1.000
_cell.length_b   1.000
_cell.length_c   1.000
_cell.angle_alpha   90.00
_cell.angle_beta   90.00
_cell.angle_gamma   90.00
#
_symmetry.space_group_name_H-M   'P 1'
#
loop_
_entity.id
_entity.type
_entity.pdbx_description
1 polymer ?
#
loop_
_entity_poly.entity_id
_entity_poly.type
_entity_poly.pdbx_seq_one_letter_code
_entity_poly.pdbx_strand_id
1 'polypeptide(L)'
;MARCREKLYFCTRLSKQRAKEYMDTCFFLKKYLKHFFGAKDEYALHSPFMFDLFVNGLKSKSFRKEFRNFGNEIGCKQHSLLLPKNRNDVFLYSLLRYFSPRHILFFSSERENSLLCYLAHNKLPAEECNSLSLNSEKVFIAGYDHGKIVGSNVLQSVEAYCSDISTDIDFALIDCSLPKESVLNYIDCLLPHCGNESVLILKNIYHDKACDAIFRRLKADNKWKVCADFFSFGVFFMTSRPLQRQEYLLCKR
;
A
#
# COMPACT_ATOMS: atom_id res chain seq x y z
N MET A 1 24.71 -42.79 8.58
CA MET A 1 25.05 -41.76 7.55
C MET A 1 23.91 -40.82 7.23
N ALA A 2 22.64 -41.21 7.18
CA ALA A 2 21.51 -40.33 6.89
C ALA A 2 21.33 -39.17 7.88
N ARG A 3 21.39 -39.40 9.18
CA ARG A 3 21.28 -38.38 10.24
C ARG A 3 22.36 -37.27 10.19
N CYS A 4 23.54 -37.57 9.67
CA CYS A 4 24.60 -36.56 9.51
C CYS A 4 24.36 -35.62 8.33
N ARG A 5 23.79 -36.15 7.23
CA ARG A 5 23.40 -35.34 6.06
C ARG A 5 22.25 -34.41 6.37
N GLU A 6 21.25 -34.84 7.14
CA GLU A 6 20.13 -33.96 7.54
C GLU A 6 20.58 -32.83 8.46
N LYS A 7 21.47 -33.10 9.43
CA LYS A 7 22.03 -32.03 10.28
C LYS A 7 22.87 -31.04 9.48
N LEU A 8 23.66 -31.48 8.50
CA LEU A 8 24.45 -30.62 7.65
C LEU A 8 23.55 -29.74 6.77
N TYR A 9 22.49 -30.33 6.21
CA TYR A 9 21.50 -29.60 5.39
C TYR A 9 20.76 -28.55 6.22
N PHE A 10 20.39 -28.89 7.46
CA PHE A 10 19.71 -27.96 8.38
C PHE A 10 20.65 -26.81 8.79
N CYS A 11 21.90 -27.07 9.11
CA CYS A 11 22.91 -26.04 9.42
C CYS A 11 23.19 -25.12 8.23
N THR A 12 23.29 -25.64 7.02
CA THR A 12 23.51 -24.82 5.81
C THR A 12 22.27 -23.99 5.45
N ARG A 13 21.07 -24.49 5.70
CA ARG A 13 19.82 -23.74 5.49
C ARG A 13 19.68 -22.59 6.49
N LEU A 14 19.98 -22.83 7.78
CA LEU A 14 19.96 -21.80 8.83
C LEU A 14 21.02 -20.71 8.59
N SER A 15 22.22 -21.10 8.13
CA SER A 15 23.26 -20.12 7.82
C SER A 15 22.90 -19.25 6.61
N LYS A 16 22.29 -19.82 5.57
CA LYS A 16 21.78 -19.08 4.41
C LYS A 16 20.64 -18.14 4.77
N GLN A 17 19.72 -18.57 5.63
CA GLN A 17 18.63 -17.74 6.10
C GLN A 17 19.13 -16.55 6.92
N ARG A 18 20.03 -16.76 7.88
CA ARG A 18 20.67 -15.67 8.65
C ARG A 18 21.46 -14.72 7.76
N ALA A 19 22.19 -15.23 6.76
CA ALA A 19 22.91 -14.39 5.81
C ALA A 19 21.95 -13.53 4.97
N LYS A 20 20.82 -14.09 4.55
CA LYS A 20 19.76 -13.34 3.84
C LYS A 20 19.18 -12.24 4.72
N GLU A 21 18.76 -12.55 5.94
CA GLU A 21 18.22 -11.58 6.91
C GLU A 21 19.21 -10.44 7.18
N TYR A 22 20.50 -10.76 7.33
CA TYR A 22 21.56 -9.76 7.50
C TYR A 22 21.71 -8.87 6.25
N MET A 23 21.69 -9.45 5.06
CA MET A 23 21.78 -8.70 3.80
C MET A 23 20.54 -7.79 3.59
N ASP A 24 19.36 -8.25 3.94
CA ASP A 24 18.13 -7.47 3.83
C ASP A 24 18.15 -6.31 4.85
N THR A 25 18.64 -6.55 6.06
CA THR A 25 18.84 -5.51 7.08
C THR A 25 19.84 -4.45 6.63
N CYS A 26 20.98 -4.83 6.07
CA CYS A 26 21.98 -3.89 5.52
C CYS A 26 21.41 -3.11 4.34
N PHE A 27 20.64 -3.75 3.46
CA PHE A 27 19.97 -3.11 2.36
C PHE A 27 18.95 -2.07 2.86
N PHE A 28 18.10 -2.44 3.81
CA PHE A 28 17.12 -1.56 4.43
C PHE A 28 17.80 -0.33 5.07
N LEU A 29 18.85 -0.55 5.86
CA LEU A 29 19.58 0.53 6.51
C LEU A 29 20.20 1.50 5.49
N LYS A 30 20.82 0.97 4.42
CA LYS A 30 21.34 1.80 3.34
C LYS A 30 20.27 2.66 2.68
N LYS A 31 19.10 2.06 2.40
CA LYS A 31 17.96 2.78 1.83
C LYS A 31 17.41 3.83 2.81
N TYR A 32 17.32 3.47 4.10
CA TYR A 32 16.87 4.40 5.14
C TYR A 32 17.79 5.62 5.25
N LEU A 33 19.10 5.42 5.32
CA LEU A 33 20.05 6.53 5.39
C LEU A 33 19.98 7.41 4.14
N LYS A 34 19.95 6.78 2.94
CA LYS A 34 19.78 7.55 1.69
C LYS A 34 18.49 8.38 1.70
N HIS A 35 17.39 7.80 2.15
CA HIS A 35 16.12 8.49 2.26
C HIS A 35 16.17 9.60 3.31
N PHE A 36 16.72 9.31 4.49
CA PHE A 36 16.81 10.26 5.60
C PHE A 36 17.58 11.53 5.23
N PHE A 37 18.71 11.40 4.52
CA PHE A 37 19.51 12.56 4.10
C PHE A 37 18.98 13.23 2.81
N GLY A 38 18.25 12.52 1.98
CA GLY A 38 17.76 13.03 0.70
C GLY A 38 16.31 13.51 0.71
N ALA A 39 15.52 13.11 1.70
CA ALA A 39 14.11 13.45 1.74
C ALA A 39 13.88 14.94 2.02
N LYS A 40 12.98 15.51 1.22
CA LYS A 40 12.59 16.91 1.30
C LYS A 40 11.32 17.06 2.13
N ASP A 41 11.10 18.25 2.63
CA ASP A 41 9.86 18.66 3.29
C ASP A 41 8.94 19.45 2.32
N GLU A 42 7.83 19.95 2.83
CA GLU A 42 6.83 20.70 2.05
C GLU A 42 7.36 21.98 1.40
N TYR A 43 8.37 22.61 1.98
CA TYR A 43 8.94 23.87 1.46
C TYR A 43 9.75 23.68 0.16
N ALA A 44 10.14 22.44 -0.11
CA ALA A 44 10.82 22.09 -1.36
C ALA A 44 9.87 21.55 -2.44
N LEU A 45 8.55 21.61 -2.21
CA LEU A 45 7.54 21.19 -3.17
C LEU A 45 7.17 22.36 -4.10
N HIS A 46 7.55 22.23 -5.37
CA HIS A 46 7.19 23.22 -6.39
C HIS A 46 5.85 22.94 -7.07
N SER A 47 5.26 21.75 -6.85
CA SER A 47 3.95 21.39 -7.38
C SER A 47 2.85 21.88 -6.44
N PRO A 48 1.91 22.71 -6.92
CA PRO A 48 0.75 23.13 -6.13
C PRO A 48 -0.07 21.92 -5.62
N PHE A 49 -0.23 20.89 -6.47
CA PHE A 49 -0.91 19.65 -6.12
C PHE A 49 -0.21 18.94 -4.93
N MET A 50 1.11 18.74 -5.03
CA MET A 50 1.86 18.06 -3.97
C MET A 50 1.92 18.89 -2.69
N PHE A 51 2.01 20.21 -2.81
CA PHE A 51 1.95 21.11 -1.65
C PHE A 51 0.60 21.02 -0.93
N ASP A 52 -0.49 21.07 -1.69
CA ASP A 52 -1.85 20.96 -1.15
C ASP A 52 -2.08 19.61 -0.47
N LEU A 53 -1.73 18.49 -1.14
CA LEU A 53 -1.77 17.15 -0.57
C LEU A 53 -0.98 17.07 0.75
N PHE A 54 0.18 17.69 0.80
CA PHE A 54 1.05 17.63 1.98
C PHE A 54 0.44 18.42 3.14
N VAL A 55 0.00 19.65 2.90
CA VAL A 55 -0.51 20.55 3.94
C VAL A 55 -1.93 20.17 4.37
N ASN A 56 -2.84 20.03 3.41
CA ASN A 56 -4.27 19.80 3.68
C ASN A 56 -4.64 18.32 3.82
N GLY A 57 -3.84 17.42 3.25
CA GLY A 57 -3.99 15.98 3.39
C GLY A 57 -3.15 15.44 4.56
N LEU A 58 -1.86 15.23 4.33
CA LEU A 58 -0.98 14.48 5.23
C LEU A 58 -0.72 15.16 6.58
N LYS A 59 -0.67 16.48 6.62
CA LYS A 59 -0.51 17.26 7.88
C LYS A 59 -1.80 17.69 8.53
N SER A 60 -2.96 17.35 7.96
CA SER A 60 -4.27 17.70 8.51
C SER A 60 -4.43 17.23 9.96
N LYS A 61 -4.63 18.20 10.86
CA LYS A 61 -4.90 17.90 12.27
C LYS A 61 -6.28 17.29 12.47
N SER A 62 -7.26 17.65 11.62
CA SER A 62 -8.62 17.11 11.68
C SER A 62 -8.60 15.62 11.33
N PHE A 63 -7.94 15.20 10.26
CA PHE A 63 -7.86 13.79 9.86
C PHE A 63 -7.17 12.92 10.92
N ARG A 64 -6.12 13.43 11.55
CA ARG A 64 -5.44 12.75 12.66
C ARG A 64 -6.33 12.60 13.90
N LYS A 65 -7.16 13.61 14.18
CA LYS A 65 -8.12 13.58 15.29
C LYS A 65 -9.25 12.60 15.00
N GLU A 66 -9.81 12.65 13.80
CA GLU A 66 -10.85 11.73 13.34
C GLU A 66 -10.36 10.27 13.43
N PHE A 67 -9.20 9.96 12.88
CA PHE A 67 -8.63 8.61 12.93
C PHE A 67 -8.50 8.09 14.37
N ARG A 68 -8.04 8.93 15.30
CA ARG A 68 -7.94 8.56 16.73
C ARG A 68 -9.31 8.29 17.35
N ASN A 69 -10.29 9.11 17.06
CA ASN A 69 -11.64 8.95 17.60
C ASN A 69 -12.27 7.64 17.12
N PHE A 70 -12.23 7.36 15.81
CA PHE A 70 -12.76 6.12 15.24
C PHE A 70 -12.00 4.89 15.71
N GLY A 71 -10.68 4.96 15.83
CA GLY A 71 -9.87 3.88 16.38
C GLY A 71 -10.29 3.49 17.79
N ASN A 72 -10.62 4.47 18.64
CA ASN A 72 -11.12 4.22 19.98
C ASN A 72 -12.53 3.58 19.95
N GLU A 73 -13.44 4.06 19.11
CA GLU A 73 -14.80 3.50 18.98
C GLU A 73 -14.79 2.05 18.47
N ILE A 74 -13.99 1.75 17.45
CA ILE A 74 -13.86 0.40 16.89
C ILE A 74 -13.16 -0.53 17.91
N GLY A 75 -12.12 -0.06 18.58
CA GLY A 75 -11.42 -0.81 19.61
C GLY A 75 -12.30 -1.19 20.79
N CYS A 76 -13.16 -0.29 21.25
CA CYS A 76 -14.13 -0.55 22.32
C CYS A 76 -15.18 -1.60 21.94
N LYS A 77 -15.63 -1.64 20.67
CA LYS A 77 -16.67 -2.58 20.22
C LYS A 77 -16.14 -3.99 19.95
N GLN A 78 -14.88 -4.16 19.57
CA GLN A 78 -14.36 -5.46 19.15
C GLN A 78 -13.42 -6.13 20.18
N HIS A 79 -13.27 -5.59 21.40
CA HIS A 79 -12.30 -6.08 22.40
C HIS A 79 -10.87 -6.32 21.85
N SER A 80 -10.57 -5.79 20.67
CA SER A 80 -9.25 -5.89 20.05
C SER A 80 -8.52 -4.57 20.20
N LEU A 81 -7.27 -4.64 20.58
CA LEU A 81 -6.34 -3.52 20.76
C LEU A 81 -6.03 -2.82 19.41
N LEU A 82 -7.07 -2.32 18.74
CA LEU A 82 -6.94 -1.47 17.56
C LEU A 82 -6.58 -0.04 18.00
N LEU A 83 -5.46 0.09 18.68
CA LEU A 83 -4.92 1.41 18.95
C LEU A 83 -4.19 1.90 17.70
N PRO A 84 -4.59 3.05 17.12
CA PRO A 84 -3.89 3.66 16.00
C PRO A 84 -2.55 4.22 16.46
N LYS A 85 -1.59 3.35 16.73
CA LYS A 85 -0.23 3.72 17.16
C LYS A 85 0.74 3.85 15.99
N ASN A 86 0.37 3.36 14.82
CA ASN A 86 1.27 3.33 13.68
C ASN A 86 1.14 4.62 12.86
N ARG A 87 2.26 5.33 12.67
CA ARG A 87 2.33 6.51 11.78
C ARG A 87 1.92 6.16 10.34
N ASN A 88 2.06 4.91 9.94
CA ASN A 88 1.68 4.43 8.63
C ASN A 88 0.15 4.43 8.46
N ASP A 89 -0.58 4.01 9.49
CA ASP A 89 -2.05 3.99 9.46
C ASP A 89 -2.63 5.42 9.36
N VAL A 90 -2.07 6.34 10.13
CA VAL A 90 -2.45 7.77 10.05
C VAL A 90 -2.19 8.33 8.66
N PHE A 91 -1.05 7.99 8.06
CA PHE A 91 -0.68 8.42 6.72
C PHE A 91 -1.68 7.91 5.67
N LEU A 92 -1.97 6.61 5.67
CA LEU A 92 -2.93 6.00 4.74
C LEU A 92 -4.35 6.55 4.94
N TYR A 93 -4.79 6.68 6.20
CA TYR A 93 -6.08 7.30 6.49
C TYR A 93 -6.17 8.73 5.96
N SER A 94 -5.10 9.50 6.13
CA SER A 94 -5.06 10.88 5.62
C SER A 94 -5.14 10.93 4.10
N LEU A 95 -4.50 10.01 3.38
CA LEU A 95 -4.64 9.89 1.93
C LEU A 95 -6.07 9.53 1.53
N LEU A 96 -6.67 8.52 2.16
CA LEU A 96 -8.05 8.13 1.91
C LEU A 96 -9.02 9.30 2.14
N ARG A 97 -8.84 10.06 3.23
CA ARG A 97 -9.67 11.24 3.53
C ARG A 97 -9.48 12.38 2.55
N TYR A 98 -8.26 12.60 2.06
CA TYR A 98 -7.96 13.67 1.12
C TYR A 98 -8.55 13.38 -0.27
N PHE A 99 -8.37 12.15 -0.77
CA PHE A 99 -8.87 11.76 -2.10
C PHE A 99 -10.34 11.37 -2.10
N SER A 100 -10.89 10.96 -0.95
CA SER A 100 -12.27 10.50 -0.80
C SER A 100 -12.70 9.49 -1.87
N PRO A 101 -11.92 8.42 -2.08
CA PRO A 101 -12.19 7.46 -3.15
C PRO A 101 -13.48 6.69 -2.92
N ARG A 102 -14.08 6.22 -4.02
CA ARG A 102 -15.29 5.38 -4.03
C ARG A 102 -14.97 3.92 -4.28
N HIS A 103 -14.06 3.65 -5.22
CA HIS A 103 -13.63 2.31 -5.59
C HIS A 103 -12.22 2.05 -5.05
N ILE A 104 -12.16 1.19 -4.02
CA ILE A 104 -10.95 0.98 -3.23
C ILE A 104 -10.58 -0.50 -3.25
N LEU A 105 -9.32 -0.79 -3.55
CA LEU A 105 -8.74 -2.13 -3.53
C LEU A 105 -7.51 -2.16 -2.64
N PHE A 106 -7.49 -3.07 -1.66
CA PHE A 106 -6.36 -3.28 -0.75
C PHE A 106 -5.89 -4.73 -0.81
N PHE A 107 -4.63 -4.92 -1.16
CA PHE A 107 -3.95 -6.22 -1.21
C PHE A 107 -2.92 -6.27 -0.08
N SER A 108 -3.25 -6.99 0.98
CA SER A 108 -2.39 -7.08 2.17
C SER A 108 -2.54 -8.44 2.83
N SER A 109 -1.52 -8.91 3.53
CA SER A 109 -1.61 -10.09 4.41
C SER A 109 -2.27 -9.77 5.74
N GLU A 110 -2.34 -8.50 6.09
CA GLU A 110 -2.84 -8.00 7.36
C GLU A 110 -4.05 -7.09 7.17
N ARG A 111 -4.84 -6.96 8.22
CA ARG A 111 -5.98 -6.06 8.27
C ARG A 111 -5.49 -4.61 8.40
N GLU A 112 -5.87 -3.76 7.46
CA GLU A 112 -5.46 -2.35 7.45
C GLU A 112 -6.44 -1.49 8.25
N ASN A 113 -6.01 -1.03 9.43
CA ASN A 113 -6.83 -0.20 10.32
C ASN A 113 -7.26 1.13 9.68
N SER A 114 -6.41 1.71 8.84
CA SER A 114 -6.69 2.93 8.10
C SER A 114 -7.91 2.78 7.19
N LEU A 115 -7.99 1.66 6.47
CA LEU A 115 -9.13 1.34 5.62
C LEU A 115 -10.40 1.16 6.45
N LEU A 116 -10.34 0.36 7.52
CA LEU A 116 -11.50 0.11 8.38
C LEU A 116 -12.07 1.41 8.97
N CYS A 117 -11.19 2.30 9.44
CA CYS A 117 -11.62 3.62 9.96
C CYS A 117 -12.26 4.47 8.85
N TYR A 118 -11.72 4.44 7.63
CA TYR A 118 -12.26 5.17 6.50
C TYR A 118 -13.63 4.65 6.09
N LEU A 119 -13.79 3.33 5.97
CA LEU A 119 -15.05 2.68 5.62
C LEU A 119 -16.15 2.96 6.67
N ALA A 120 -15.81 2.83 7.95
CA ALA A 120 -16.71 3.13 9.05
C ALA A 120 -17.17 4.60 9.05
N HIS A 121 -16.24 5.52 8.77
CA HIS A 121 -16.55 6.96 8.69
C HIS A 121 -17.53 7.27 7.57
N ASN A 122 -17.32 6.69 6.38
CA ASN A 122 -18.12 6.98 5.19
C ASN A 122 -19.32 6.04 5.02
N LYS A 123 -19.50 5.08 5.94
CA LYS A 123 -20.55 4.03 5.87
C LYS A 123 -20.49 3.25 4.56
N LEU A 124 -19.29 3.04 4.03
CA LEU A 124 -19.07 2.31 2.78
C LEU A 124 -19.21 0.80 3.03
N PRO A 125 -19.91 0.09 2.16
CA PRO A 125 -19.90 -1.36 2.16
C PRO A 125 -18.49 -1.86 1.79
N ALA A 126 -18.11 -2.99 2.36
CA ALA A 126 -16.82 -3.63 2.08
C ALA A 126 -16.94 -5.15 2.11
N GLU A 127 -16.24 -5.79 1.21
CA GLU A 127 -16.10 -7.24 1.19
C GLU A 127 -14.63 -7.64 1.36
N GLU A 128 -14.41 -8.68 2.16
CA GLU A 128 -13.09 -9.28 2.35
C GLU A 128 -13.02 -10.58 1.56
N CYS A 129 -12.15 -10.61 0.55
CA CYS A 129 -11.85 -11.81 -0.21
C CYS A 129 -10.60 -12.48 0.37
N ASN A 130 -10.74 -13.71 0.84
CA ASN A 130 -9.62 -14.48 1.35
C ASN A 130 -9.13 -15.43 0.26
N SER A 131 -7.82 -15.45 0.02
CA SER A 131 -7.20 -16.48 -0.79
C SER A 131 -7.31 -17.83 -0.08
N LEU A 132 -7.73 -18.87 -0.81
CA LEU A 132 -7.63 -20.26 -0.36
C LEU A 132 -6.19 -20.79 -0.37
N SER A 133 -5.22 -19.96 -0.78
CA SER A 133 -3.80 -20.33 -0.80
C SER A 133 -3.19 -20.30 0.59
N LEU A 134 -2.13 -21.09 0.77
CA LEU A 134 -1.35 -21.21 2.02
C LEU A 134 -0.68 -19.88 2.48
N ASN A 135 -0.78 -18.81 1.71
CA ASN A 135 -0.04 -17.56 1.93
C ASN A 135 -0.82 -16.45 2.65
N SER A 136 -2.01 -16.73 3.15
CA SER A 136 -2.81 -15.75 3.94
C SER A 136 -3.01 -14.39 3.26
N GLU A 137 -3.02 -14.34 1.93
CA GLU A 137 -3.28 -13.11 1.19
C GLU A 137 -4.74 -12.71 1.34
N LYS A 138 -4.97 -11.42 1.58
CA LYS A 138 -6.30 -10.86 1.72
C LYS A 138 -6.47 -9.70 0.77
N VAL A 139 -7.62 -9.61 0.16
CA VAL A 139 -8.03 -8.46 -0.63
C VAL A 139 -9.28 -7.88 -0.01
N PHE A 140 -9.23 -6.59 0.24
CA PHE A 140 -10.39 -5.81 0.66
C PHE A 140 -10.85 -4.98 -0.52
N ILE A 141 -12.09 -5.17 -0.90
CA ILE A 141 -12.76 -4.43 -1.96
C ILE A 141 -13.85 -3.59 -1.32
N ALA A 142 -13.84 -2.30 -1.57
CA ALA A 142 -14.85 -1.40 -1.07
C ALA A 142 -15.29 -0.42 -2.17
N GLY A 143 -16.60 -0.18 -2.27
CA GLY A 143 -17.16 0.73 -3.25
C GLY A 143 -18.64 0.98 -3.01
N TYR A 144 -19.20 1.96 -3.69
CA TYR A 144 -20.64 2.26 -3.58
C TYR A 144 -21.51 1.30 -4.40
N ASP A 145 -21.00 0.81 -5.52
CA ASP A 145 -21.74 -0.03 -6.48
C ASP A 145 -20.96 -1.32 -6.75
N HIS A 146 -20.88 -2.22 -5.77
CA HIS A 146 -20.32 -3.53 -6.06
C HIS A 146 -21.40 -4.59 -6.10
N GLY A 147 -21.42 -5.32 -7.20
CA GLY A 147 -22.14 -6.56 -7.31
C GLY A 147 -21.54 -7.63 -6.41
N LYS A 148 -22.21 -8.76 -6.29
CA LYS A 148 -21.70 -9.90 -5.53
C LYS A 148 -20.41 -10.42 -6.17
N ILE A 149 -19.30 -10.32 -5.44
CA ILE A 149 -18.01 -10.83 -5.92
C ILE A 149 -18.08 -12.34 -5.99
N VAL A 150 -17.92 -12.88 -7.19
CA VAL A 150 -17.94 -14.31 -7.45
C VAL A 150 -16.60 -14.69 -8.07
N GLY A 151 -15.70 -15.23 -7.25
CA GLY A 151 -14.42 -15.73 -7.74
C GLY A 151 -13.91 -16.89 -6.88
N SER A 152 -13.23 -17.84 -7.49
CA SER A 152 -12.62 -18.98 -6.78
C SER A 152 -11.27 -18.63 -6.15
N ASN A 153 -10.66 -17.51 -6.56
CA ASN A 153 -9.43 -16.97 -5.99
C ASN A 153 -9.44 -15.43 -6.01
N VAL A 154 -8.48 -14.83 -5.32
CA VAL A 154 -8.35 -13.38 -5.17
C VAL A 154 -8.27 -12.64 -6.51
N LEU A 155 -7.44 -13.12 -7.44
CA LEU A 155 -7.24 -12.48 -8.73
C LEU A 155 -8.53 -12.47 -9.57
N GLN A 156 -9.23 -13.61 -9.63
CA GLN A 156 -10.52 -13.70 -10.33
C GLN A 156 -11.57 -12.77 -9.71
N SER A 157 -11.59 -12.64 -8.39
CA SER A 157 -12.51 -11.72 -7.71
C SER A 157 -12.22 -10.26 -8.07
N VAL A 158 -10.93 -9.89 -8.19
CA VAL A 158 -10.51 -8.56 -8.60
C VAL A 158 -10.84 -8.30 -10.07
N GLU A 159 -10.56 -9.25 -10.97
CA GLU A 159 -10.91 -9.15 -12.38
C GLU A 159 -12.42 -9.01 -12.60
N ALA A 160 -13.22 -9.80 -11.86
CA ALA A 160 -14.68 -9.70 -11.90
C ALA A 160 -15.16 -8.33 -11.44
N TYR A 161 -14.62 -7.83 -10.30
CA TYR A 161 -14.93 -6.49 -9.81
C TYR A 161 -14.56 -5.41 -10.81
N CYS A 162 -13.34 -5.44 -11.35
CA CYS A 162 -12.88 -4.46 -12.34
C CYS A 162 -13.70 -4.48 -13.63
N SER A 163 -14.26 -5.64 -14.01
CA SER A 163 -15.13 -5.77 -15.18
C SER A 163 -16.55 -5.27 -14.94
N ASP A 164 -17.02 -5.32 -13.69
CA ASP A 164 -18.39 -4.96 -13.31
C ASP A 164 -18.53 -3.45 -13.03
N ILE A 165 -17.46 -2.81 -12.55
CA ILE A 165 -17.50 -1.36 -12.33
C ILE A 165 -17.45 -0.59 -13.65
N SER A 166 -18.37 0.37 -13.80
CA SER A 166 -18.45 1.26 -14.97
C SER A 166 -17.46 2.41 -14.92
N THR A 167 -16.72 2.55 -13.82
CA THR A 167 -15.79 3.65 -13.56
C THR A 167 -14.39 3.14 -13.24
N ASP A 168 -13.41 4.03 -13.31
CA ASP A 168 -12.03 3.70 -12.96
C ASP A 168 -11.87 3.38 -11.46
N ILE A 169 -10.83 2.62 -11.13
CA ILE A 169 -10.40 2.42 -9.74
C ILE A 169 -9.78 3.71 -9.23
N ASP A 170 -10.34 4.26 -8.15
CA ASP A 170 -9.85 5.52 -7.59
C ASP A 170 -8.60 5.31 -6.73
N PHE A 171 -8.55 4.20 -5.99
CA PHE A 171 -7.52 4.00 -4.98
C PHE A 171 -7.15 2.53 -4.82
N ALA A 172 -5.90 2.21 -4.99
CA ALA A 172 -5.39 0.87 -4.78
C ALA A 172 -4.15 0.88 -3.87
N LEU A 173 -4.07 -0.09 -2.95
CA LEU A 173 -2.88 -0.35 -2.14
C LEU A 173 -2.44 -1.79 -2.32
N ILE A 174 -1.15 -1.99 -2.58
CA ILE A 174 -0.53 -3.32 -2.66
C ILE A 174 0.63 -3.38 -1.67
N ASP A 175 0.59 -4.34 -0.76
CA ASP A 175 1.71 -4.60 0.16
C ASP A 175 2.78 -5.43 -0.56
N CYS A 176 3.95 -4.84 -0.76
CA CYS A 176 5.09 -5.51 -1.42
C CYS A 176 5.70 -6.66 -0.60
N SER A 177 5.30 -6.83 0.67
CA SER A 177 5.69 -7.99 1.47
C SER A 177 4.96 -9.28 1.08
N LEU A 178 3.90 -9.18 0.27
CA LEU A 178 3.25 -10.33 -0.37
C LEU A 178 4.20 -11.04 -1.34
N PRO A 179 3.90 -12.29 -1.75
CA PRO A 179 4.69 -12.99 -2.76
C PRO A 179 4.86 -12.14 -4.02
N LYS A 180 6.09 -12.09 -4.52
CA LYS A 180 6.45 -11.21 -5.64
C LYS A 180 5.57 -11.41 -6.88
N GLU A 181 5.23 -12.67 -7.19
CA GLU A 181 4.37 -13.01 -8.33
C GLU A 181 2.97 -12.46 -8.14
N SER A 182 2.41 -12.56 -6.93
CA SER A 182 1.10 -11.98 -6.60
C SER A 182 1.12 -10.46 -6.76
N VAL A 183 2.14 -9.78 -6.25
CA VAL A 183 2.28 -8.32 -6.37
C VAL A 183 2.30 -7.89 -7.84
N LEU A 184 3.08 -8.58 -8.69
CA LEU A 184 3.14 -8.27 -10.12
C LEU A 184 1.80 -8.53 -10.81
N ASN A 185 1.15 -9.65 -10.52
CA ASN A 185 -0.16 -9.99 -11.08
C ASN A 185 -1.22 -8.96 -10.69
N TYR A 186 -1.22 -8.49 -9.43
CA TYR A 186 -2.14 -7.44 -8.99
C TYR A 186 -1.89 -6.11 -9.71
N ILE A 187 -0.62 -5.71 -9.86
CA ILE A 187 -0.27 -4.51 -10.61
C ILE A 187 -0.75 -4.62 -12.07
N ASP A 188 -0.44 -5.73 -12.74
CA ASP A 188 -0.77 -5.93 -14.14
C ASP A 188 -2.31 -6.02 -14.35
N CYS A 189 -3.05 -6.57 -13.38
CA CYS A 189 -4.52 -6.59 -13.38
C CYS A 189 -5.13 -5.19 -13.17
N LEU A 190 -4.57 -4.38 -12.26
CA LEU A 190 -5.14 -3.08 -11.91
C LEU A 190 -4.85 -1.97 -12.94
N LEU A 191 -3.66 -1.99 -13.53
CA LEU A 191 -3.20 -0.89 -14.42
C LEU A 191 -4.16 -0.55 -15.57
N PRO A 192 -4.85 -1.51 -16.22
CA PRO A 192 -5.83 -1.20 -17.26
C PRO A 192 -7.06 -0.46 -16.75
N HIS A 193 -7.40 -0.62 -15.47
CA HIS A 193 -8.59 -0.05 -14.83
C HIS A 193 -8.28 1.21 -14.00
N CYS A 194 -7.03 1.67 -14.01
CA CYS A 194 -6.65 2.96 -13.43
C CYS A 194 -6.84 4.05 -14.46
N GLY A 195 -7.67 5.03 -14.14
CA GLY A 195 -7.93 6.20 -14.97
C GLY A 195 -7.29 7.47 -14.45
N ASN A 196 -7.76 8.58 -14.96
CA ASN A 196 -7.37 9.89 -14.48
C ASN A 196 -7.83 10.05 -13.02
N GLU A 197 -6.95 10.61 -12.19
CA GLU A 197 -7.13 10.80 -10.74
C GLU A 197 -6.97 9.51 -9.89
N SER A 198 -6.60 8.37 -10.48
CA SER A 198 -6.28 7.14 -9.73
C SER A 198 -5.01 7.31 -8.89
N VAL A 199 -5.05 6.73 -7.69
CA VAL A 199 -3.92 6.67 -6.76
C VAL A 199 -3.54 5.21 -6.51
N LEU A 200 -2.32 4.83 -6.86
CA LEU A 200 -1.76 3.53 -6.54
C LEU A 200 -0.69 3.68 -5.47
N ILE A 201 -0.79 2.88 -4.42
CA ILE A 201 0.18 2.86 -3.32
C ILE A 201 0.83 1.49 -3.23
N LEU A 202 2.16 1.48 -3.26
CA LEU A 202 2.96 0.34 -2.86
C LEU A 202 3.40 0.53 -1.41
N LYS A 203 3.01 -0.40 -0.52
CA LYS A 203 3.46 -0.43 0.88
C LYS A 203 4.72 -1.28 1.01
N ASN A 204 5.61 -0.95 1.95
CA ASN A 204 6.85 -1.70 2.23
C ASN A 204 7.83 -1.78 1.05
N ILE A 205 7.97 -0.69 0.29
CA ILE A 205 8.79 -0.63 -0.95
C ILE A 205 10.27 -0.95 -0.75
N TYR A 206 10.78 -0.88 0.46
CA TYR A 206 12.17 -1.19 0.82
C TYR A 206 12.29 -2.38 1.77
N HIS A 207 11.25 -3.23 1.85
CA HIS A 207 11.29 -4.46 2.65
C HIS A 207 12.47 -5.36 2.24
N ASP A 208 12.66 -5.56 0.93
CA ASP A 208 13.78 -6.27 0.35
C ASP A 208 14.16 -5.70 -1.04
N LYS A 209 15.15 -6.32 -1.69
CA LYS A 209 15.60 -5.90 -3.02
C LYS A 209 14.55 -6.14 -4.12
N ALA A 210 13.68 -7.14 -3.94
CA ALA A 210 12.62 -7.43 -4.91
C ALA A 210 11.54 -6.37 -4.85
N CYS A 211 11.14 -5.93 -3.65
CA CYS A 211 10.20 -4.82 -3.44
C CYS A 211 10.72 -3.52 -4.06
N ASP A 212 12.01 -3.20 -3.84
CA ASP A 212 12.65 -2.03 -4.47
C ASP A 212 12.69 -2.14 -6.01
N ALA A 213 12.88 -3.33 -6.55
CA ALA A 213 12.86 -3.53 -7.99
C ALA A 213 11.47 -3.32 -8.60
N ILE A 214 10.42 -3.80 -7.94
CA ILE A 214 9.02 -3.57 -8.33
C ILE A 214 8.70 -2.07 -8.27
N PHE A 215 9.06 -1.40 -7.17
CA PHE A 215 8.87 0.05 -7.04
C PHE A 215 9.56 0.84 -8.14
N ARG A 216 10.82 0.51 -8.46
CA ARG A 216 11.56 1.17 -9.54
C ARG A 216 10.98 0.88 -10.92
N ARG A 217 10.52 -0.37 -11.18
CA ARG A 217 9.84 -0.72 -12.43
C ARG A 217 8.60 0.14 -12.63
N LEU A 218 7.74 0.20 -11.60
CA LEU A 218 6.51 0.99 -11.68
C LEU A 218 6.81 2.49 -11.78
N LYS A 219 7.82 2.96 -11.05
CA LYS A 219 8.30 4.34 -11.13
C LYS A 219 8.83 4.69 -12.52
N ALA A 220 9.35 3.76 -13.31
CA ALA A 220 9.82 4.00 -14.67
C ALA A 220 8.68 4.09 -15.71
N ASP A 221 7.46 3.66 -15.36
CA ASP A 221 6.32 3.73 -16.26
C ASP A 221 5.83 5.18 -16.46
N ASN A 222 5.70 5.58 -17.72
CA ASN A 222 5.30 6.94 -18.10
C ASN A 222 3.81 7.27 -17.85
N LYS A 223 3.00 6.28 -17.49
CA LYS A 223 1.61 6.49 -17.11
C LYS A 223 1.50 7.37 -15.85
N TRP A 224 2.46 7.26 -14.95
CA TRP A 224 2.47 8.01 -13.70
C TRP A 224 3.05 9.40 -13.91
N LYS A 225 2.27 10.43 -13.65
CA LYS A 225 2.71 11.84 -13.74
C LYS A 225 3.43 12.29 -12.49
N VAL A 226 3.02 11.78 -11.33
CA VAL A 226 3.65 12.11 -10.06
C VAL A 226 3.94 10.84 -9.30
N CYS A 227 5.19 10.69 -8.84
CA CYS A 227 5.65 9.58 -8.00
C CYS A 227 6.25 10.16 -6.72
N ALA A 228 5.77 9.72 -5.57
CA ALA A 228 6.29 10.15 -4.27
C ALA A 228 6.76 8.95 -3.45
N ASP A 229 8.02 9.02 -3.02
CA ASP A 229 8.66 8.04 -2.13
C ASP A 229 8.64 8.57 -0.70
N PHE A 230 7.87 7.91 0.18
CA PHE A 230 7.76 8.18 1.61
C PHE A 230 8.47 7.13 2.46
N PHE A 231 9.44 6.44 1.93
CA PHE A 231 10.19 5.34 2.51
C PHE A 231 9.37 4.06 2.69
N SER A 232 8.31 4.08 3.51
CA SER A 232 7.43 2.92 3.71
C SER A 232 6.41 2.77 2.58
N PHE A 233 6.17 3.84 1.83
CA PHE A 233 5.19 3.90 0.76
C PHE A 233 5.75 4.56 -0.49
N GLY A 234 5.53 3.91 -1.63
CA GLY A 234 5.61 4.54 -2.94
C GLY A 234 4.21 4.92 -3.38
N VAL A 235 3.95 6.20 -3.62
CA VAL A 235 2.63 6.70 -4.02
C VAL A 235 2.72 7.20 -5.45
N PHE A 236 1.82 6.72 -6.29
CA PHE A 236 1.75 7.01 -7.71
C PHE A 236 0.42 7.66 -8.03
N PHE A 237 0.47 8.79 -8.74
CA PHE A 237 -0.72 9.54 -9.12
C PHE A 237 -0.83 9.57 -10.64
N MET A 238 -1.98 9.14 -11.15
CA MET A 238 -2.43 9.47 -12.50
C MET A 238 -3.20 10.79 -12.42
N THR A 239 -2.98 11.68 -13.36
CA THR A 239 -3.72 12.93 -13.44
C THR A 239 -3.87 13.37 -14.87
N SER A 240 -5.06 13.88 -15.21
CA SER A 240 -5.36 14.51 -16.50
C SER A 240 -4.69 15.86 -16.69
N ARG A 241 -4.19 16.47 -15.60
CA ARG A 241 -3.50 17.77 -15.68
C ARG A 241 -2.25 17.64 -16.54
N PRO A 242 -1.95 18.62 -17.39
CA PRO A 242 -0.76 18.62 -18.25
C PRO A 242 0.50 18.91 -17.42
N LEU A 243 0.80 18.01 -16.49
CA LEU A 243 2.00 18.10 -15.66
C LEU A 243 3.17 17.40 -16.35
N GLN A 244 4.34 18.02 -16.30
CA GLN A 244 5.58 17.30 -16.51
C GLN A 244 5.72 16.24 -15.41
N ARG A 245 6.33 15.11 -15.74
CA ARG A 245 6.59 14.06 -14.77
C ARG A 245 7.39 14.60 -13.60
N GLN A 246 6.93 14.29 -12.39
CA GLN A 246 7.53 14.74 -11.14
C GLN A 246 7.83 13.57 -10.22
N GLU A 247 9.00 13.58 -9.63
CA GLU A 247 9.45 12.57 -8.68
C GLU A 247 9.87 13.24 -7.38
N TYR A 248 9.32 12.76 -6.28
CA TYR A 248 9.56 13.30 -4.95
C TYR A 248 10.11 12.25 -4.01
N LEU A 249 11.08 12.63 -3.21
CA LEU A 249 11.57 11.90 -2.05
C LEU A 249 11.18 12.72 -0.82
N LEU A 250 10.21 12.24 -0.04
CA LEU A 250 9.53 13.04 0.98
C LEU A 250 9.63 12.44 2.36
N CYS A 251 9.84 13.31 3.36
CA CYS A 251 9.84 12.91 4.75
C CYS A 251 8.42 12.81 5.30
N LYS A 252 8.10 11.69 5.93
CA LYS A 252 6.87 11.44 6.66
C LYS A 252 7.00 12.00 8.09
N ARG A 253 6.68 13.25 8.31
CA ARG A 253 6.73 13.88 9.65
C ARG A 253 5.38 13.85 10.36
#